data_9982659ade43cbf6c4673d02b59b471d
#
_entry.id   9982659ade43cbf6c4673d02b59b471d
#
_cell.length_a   1.000
_cell.length_b   1.000
_cell.length_c   1.000
_cell.angle_alpha   90.00
_cell.angle_beta   90.00
_cell.angle_gamma   90.00
#
_symmetry.space_group_name_H-M   'P 1'
#
loop_
_entity.id
_entity.type
_entity.pdbx_description
1 polymer ?
#
loop_
_entity_poly.entity_id
_entity_poly.type
_entity_poly.pdbx_seq_one_letter_code
_entity_poly.pdbx_strand_id
1 'polypeptide(L)'
;MAKKLTVALIYDFDGTLSPGNMQEYDFIPAIGKSNREFWEESNETAREQDGDPILAYMYRMLHEAKSSGISLRRESFARSGQNIELYEGVREWFPRINAYAAERGIQLQHYINSSGLREMIEGTPIAKEFRKIYACSFLYDIDGVAYWPAVAVNYTNKTQFIFKINKGIESVYDSRRINEYIEEEQRPVQFRHMIYFGDGTTDIPCMKLVKQQGGHSIAVYNPRSRQKRMEMMEPVSYTHLTLPTT
;
A
#
# COMPACT_ATOMS: atom_id res chain seq x y z
N MET A 1 -13.43 31.25 6.95
CA MET A 1 -13.58 29.99 7.70
C MET A 1 -12.21 29.49 8.11
N ALA A 2 -11.99 29.15 9.37
CA ALA A 2 -10.72 28.55 9.79
C ALA A 2 -10.45 27.25 9.02
N LYS A 3 -9.22 27.09 8.50
CA LYS A 3 -8.80 25.87 7.79
C LYS A 3 -8.90 24.69 8.78
N LYS A 4 -9.72 23.69 8.47
CA LYS A 4 -9.82 22.49 9.31
C LYS A 4 -8.46 21.80 9.36
N LEU A 5 -8.10 21.28 10.53
CA LEU A 5 -6.91 20.45 10.69
C LEU A 5 -7.06 19.20 9.82
N THR A 6 -6.12 19.00 8.90
CA THR A 6 -6.09 17.81 8.05
C THR A 6 -5.11 16.78 8.62
N VAL A 7 -5.56 15.55 8.82
CA VAL A 7 -4.74 14.42 9.23
C VAL A 7 -4.76 13.36 8.15
N ALA A 8 -3.59 12.86 7.74
CA ALA A 8 -3.46 11.76 6.80
C ALA A 8 -3.29 10.43 7.54
N LEU A 9 -4.13 9.46 7.21
CA LEU A 9 -4.00 8.06 7.57
C LEU A 9 -3.46 7.30 6.36
N ILE A 10 -2.28 6.74 6.48
CA ILE A 10 -1.53 6.11 5.38
C ILE A 10 -1.39 4.64 5.71
N TYR A 11 -1.86 3.78 4.83
CA TYR A 11 -1.90 2.33 5.06
C TYR A 11 -1.03 1.60 4.04
N ASP A 12 -0.27 0.63 4.49
CA ASP A 12 0.05 -0.50 3.63
C ASP A 12 -1.22 -1.33 3.40
N PHE A 13 -1.21 -2.23 2.42
CA PHE A 13 -2.41 -2.99 2.08
C PHE A 13 -2.30 -4.46 2.49
N ASP A 14 -1.33 -5.18 1.89
CA ASP A 14 -1.11 -6.60 2.14
C ASP A 14 -0.54 -6.84 3.54
N GLY A 15 -1.18 -7.67 4.36
CA GLY A 15 -0.84 -7.87 5.77
C GLY A 15 -1.38 -6.80 6.72
N THR A 16 -1.82 -5.64 6.21
CA THR A 16 -2.32 -4.50 7.01
C THR A 16 -3.84 -4.36 6.93
N LEU A 17 -4.41 -4.31 5.73
CA LEU A 17 -5.86 -4.26 5.49
C LEU A 17 -6.41 -5.60 5.00
N SER A 18 -5.57 -6.42 4.37
CA SER A 18 -5.83 -7.78 3.89
C SER A 18 -4.89 -8.76 4.58
N PRO A 19 -5.33 -9.99 4.92
CA PRO A 19 -4.48 -10.97 5.60
C PRO A 19 -3.38 -11.59 4.76
N GLY A 20 -3.48 -11.52 3.42
CA GLY A 20 -2.51 -12.09 2.46
C GLY A 20 -2.12 -11.10 1.38
N ASN A 21 -1.25 -11.54 0.47
CA ASN A 21 -0.93 -10.76 -0.72
C ASN A 21 -2.10 -10.80 -1.70
N MET A 22 -2.46 -9.67 -2.28
CA MET A 22 -3.64 -9.55 -3.13
C MET A 22 -3.64 -10.47 -4.34
N GLN A 23 -2.47 -10.84 -4.87
CA GLN A 23 -2.32 -11.75 -6.00
C GLN A 23 -2.74 -13.18 -5.67
N GLU A 24 -2.74 -13.55 -4.39
CA GLU A 24 -2.99 -14.89 -3.89
C GLU A 24 -4.47 -15.29 -3.91
N TYR A 25 -5.38 -14.31 -3.97
CA TYR A 25 -6.82 -14.58 -3.90
C TYR A 25 -7.45 -15.01 -5.24
N ASP A 26 -6.89 -14.57 -6.36
CA ASP A 26 -7.48 -14.84 -7.66
C ASP A 26 -6.43 -15.07 -8.75
N PHE A 27 -5.46 -14.18 -8.90
CA PHE A 27 -4.51 -14.21 -10.01
C PHE A 27 -3.62 -15.47 -9.98
N ILE A 28 -2.97 -15.77 -8.87
CA ILE A 28 -2.06 -16.92 -8.75
C ILE A 28 -2.81 -18.25 -8.95
N PRO A 29 -3.98 -18.48 -8.34
CA PRO A 29 -4.80 -19.65 -8.66
C PRO A 29 -5.19 -19.74 -10.13
N ALA A 30 -5.55 -18.61 -10.75
CA ALA A 30 -5.97 -18.59 -12.15
C ALA A 30 -4.88 -19.02 -13.13
N ILE A 31 -3.60 -18.72 -12.84
CA ILE A 31 -2.47 -19.20 -13.65
C ILE A 31 -2.05 -20.65 -13.32
N GLY A 32 -2.77 -21.34 -12.42
CA GLY A 32 -2.53 -22.73 -12.07
C GLY A 32 -1.32 -22.97 -11.17
N LYS A 33 -0.82 -21.95 -10.47
CA LYS A 33 0.31 -22.07 -9.53
C LYS A 33 -0.16 -22.02 -8.08
N SER A 34 0.63 -22.60 -7.20
CA SER A 34 0.53 -22.33 -5.76
C SER A 34 1.19 -20.98 -5.42
N ASN A 35 0.73 -20.35 -4.32
CA ASN A 35 1.33 -19.10 -3.81
C ASN A 35 2.84 -19.28 -3.59
N ARG A 36 3.23 -20.43 -3.01
CA ARG A 36 4.62 -20.74 -2.74
C ARG A 36 5.47 -20.76 -4.03
N GLU A 37 5.06 -21.49 -5.05
CA GLU A 37 5.77 -21.60 -6.33
C GLU A 37 5.93 -20.22 -6.98
N PHE A 38 4.85 -19.44 -7.05
CA PHE A 38 4.89 -18.12 -7.66
C PHE A 38 5.90 -17.19 -6.97
N TRP A 39 5.88 -17.13 -5.64
CA TRP A 39 6.76 -16.25 -4.88
C TRP A 39 8.22 -16.76 -4.84
N GLU A 40 8.43 -18.05 -4.74
CA GLU A 40 9.78 -18.65 -4.81
C GLU A 40 10.45 -18.35 -6.16
N GLU A 41 9.77 -18.60 -7.27
CA GLU A 41 10.28 -18.33 -8.62
C GLU A 41 10.50 -16.82 -8.86
N SER A 42 9.62 -15.96 -8.36
CA SER A 42 9.78 -14.51 -8.48
C SER A 42 11.02 -14.02 -7.73
N ASN A 43 11.20 -14.49 -6.50
CA ASN A 43 12.34 -14.13 -5.67
C ASN A 43 13.66 -14.71 -6.19
N GLU A 44 13.63 -15.92 -6.77
CA GLU A 44 14.79 -16.53 -7.39
C GLU A 44 15.24 -15.73 -8.61
N THR A 45 14.30 -15.33 -9.49
CA THR A 45 14.59 -14.44 -10.62
C THR A 45 15.25 -13.14 -10.17
N ALA A 46 14.73 -12.52 -9.12
CA ALA A 46 15.32 -11.29 -8.56
C ALA A 46 16.75 -11.52 -8.04
N ARG A 47 16.97 -12.64 -7.35
CA ARG A 47 18.29 -12.98 -6.78
C ARG A 47 19.32 -13.28 -7.87
N GLU A 48 18.96 -14.08 -8.87
CA GLU A 48 19.89 -14.49 -9.95
C GLU A 48 20.31 -13.31 -10.83
N GLN A 49 19.41 -12.35 -11.01
CA GLN A 49 19.64 -11.18 -11.88
C GLN A 49 20.06 -9.92 -11.11
N ASP A 50 20.27 -10.02 -9.79
CA ASP A 50 20.50 -8.87 -8.90
C ASP A 50 19.46 -7.76 -9.12
N GLY A 51 18.20 -8.18 -9.25
CA GLY A 51 17.06 -7.36 -9.65
C GLY A 51 16.14 -6.97 -8.49
N ASP A 52 15.29 -5.98 -8.74
CA ASP A 52 14.26 -5.55 -7.81
C ASP A 52 13.16 -6.64 -7.68
N PRO A 53 12.86 -7.16 -6.46
CA PRO A 53 11.87 -8.21 -6.26
C PRO A 53 10.45 -7.80 -6.70
N ILE A 54 10.14 -6.51 -6.63
CA ILE A 54 8.83 -5.98 -7.05
C ILE A 54 8.71 -6.03 -8.58
N LEU A 55 9.74 -5.60 -9.29
CA LEU A 55 9.80 -5.74 -10.76
C LEU A 55 9.79 -7.21 -11.18
N ALA A 56 10.45 -8.08 -10.44
CA ALA A 56 10.49 -9.51 -10.73
C ALA A 56 9.10 -10.16 -10.64
N TYR A 57 8.33 -9.90 -9.56
CA TYR A 57 6.97 -10.45 -9.50
C TYR A 57 6.04 -9.84 -10.56
N MET A 58 6.16 -8.55 -10.85
CA MET A 58 5.37 -7.90 -11.91
C MET A 58 5.69 -8.50 -13.29
N TYR A 59 6.97 -8.73 -13.57
CA TYR A 59 7.39 -9.43 -14.78
C TYR A 59 6.78 -10.84 -14.85
N ARG A 60 6.85 -11.59 -13.74
CA ARG A 60 6.29 -12.93 -13.66
C ARG A 60 4.78 -12.93 -13.90
N MET A 61 4.04 -11.98 -13.36
CA MET A 61 2.61 -11.83 -13.63
C MET A 61 2.33 -11.72 -15.14
N LEU A 62 3.08 -10.86 -15.85
CA LEU A 62 2.91 -10.69 -17.30
C LEU A 62 3.25 -11.97 -18.07
N HIS A 63 4.34 -12.64 -17.70
CA HIS A 63 4.81 -13.85 -18.36
C HIS A 63 3.85 -15.02 -18.17
N GLU A 64 3.48 -15.31 -16.92
CA GLU A 64 2.61 -16.43 -16.57
C GLU A 64 1.19 -16.27 -17.11
N ALA A 65 0.62 -15.06 -17.03
CA ALA A 65 -0.69 -14.80 -17.58
C ALA A 65 -0.73 -15.02 -19.10
N LYS A 66 0.32 -14.59 -19.83
CA LYS A 66 0.43 -14.82 -21.26
C LYS A 66 0.52 -16.33 -21.58
N SER A 67 1.30 -17.08 -20.82
CA SER A 67 1.46 -18.51 -21.01
C SER A 67 0.19 -19.30 -20.68
N SER A 68 -0.59 -18.84 -19.71
CA SER A 68 -1.83 -19.48 -19.24
C SER A 68 -3.09 -18.95 -19.96
N GLY A 69 -2.97 -18.01 -20.89
CA GLY A 69 -4.12 -17.41 -21.58
C GLY A 69 -5.01 -16.54 -20.67
N ILE A 70 -4.48 -16.08 -19.53
CA ILE A 70 -5.20 -15.24 -18.58
C ILE A 70 -5.20 -13.78 -19.06
N SER A 71 -6.33 -13.11 -18.90
CA SER A 71 -6.48 -11.72 -19.31
C SER A 71 -5.65 -10.77 -18.46
N LEU A 72 -4.81 -9.99 -19.12
CA LEU A 72 -4.02 -8.90 -18.53
C LEU A 72 -4.71 -7.53 -18.67
N ARG A 73 -6.00 -7.49 -18.90
CA ARG A 73 -6.74 -6.23 -19.02
C ARG A 73 -6.88 -5.56 -17.65
N ARG A 74 -6.87 -4.24 -17.66
CA ARG A 74 -7.07 -3.43 -16.44
C ARG A 74 -8.32 -3.85 -15.66
N GLU A 75 -9.43 -4.07 -16.36
CA GLU A 75 -10.70 -4.48 -15.77
C GLU A 75 -10.64 -5.87 -15.14
N SER A 76 -9.79 -6.76 -15.67
CA SER A 76 -9.58 -8.09 -15.10
C SER A 76 -8.88 -8.00 -13.74
N PHE A 77 -7.83 -7.18 -13.62
CA PHE A 77 -7.19 -6.91 -12.33
C PHE A 77 -8.15 -6.27 -11.32
N ALA A 78 -8.95 -5.29 -11.75
CA ALA A 78 -9.95 -4.68 -10.88
C ALA A 78 -11.02 -5.68 -10.44
N ARG A 79 -11.41 -6.62 -11.30
CA ARG A 79 -12.34 -7.71 -10.95
C ARG A 79 -11.71 -8.65 -9.91
N SER A 80 -10.46 -9.04 -10.08
CA SER A 80 -9.74 -9.85 -9.09
C SER A 80 -9.68 -9.15 -7.73
N GLY A 81 -9.62 -7.82 -7.71
CA GLY A 81 -9.68 -7.02 -6.49
C GLY A 81 -10.95 -7.21 -5.67
N GLN A 82 -12.09 -7.59 -6.30
CA GLN A 82 -13.35 -7.86 -5.59
C GLN A 82 -13.28 -9.10 -4.71
N ASN A 83 -12.38 -10.03 -5.02
CA ASN A 83 -12.21 -11.30 -4.31
C ASN A 83 -11.18 -11.21 -3.16
N ILE A 84 -10.52 -10.06 -3.00
CA ILE A 84 -9.55 -9.86 -1.92
C ILE A 84 -10.27 -9.85 -0.57
N GLU A 85 -9.81 -10.73 0.32
CA GLU A 85 -10.29 -10.76 1.69
C GLU A 85 -9.74 -9.55 2.47
N LEU A 86 -10.57 -8.92 3.25
CA LEU A 86 -10.19 -7.85 4.17
C LEU A 86 -10.26 -8.37 5.61
N TYR A 87 -9.38 -7.88 6.47
CA TYR A 87 -9.50 -8.17 7.90
C TYR A 87 -10.86 -7.73 8.43
N GLU A 88 -11.37 -8.45 9.40
CA GLU A 88 -12.61 -8.12 10.11
C GLU A 88 -12.52 -6.69 10.67
N GLY A 89 -13.61 -5.93 10.50
CA GLY A 89 -13.70 -4.54 10.95
C GLY A 89 -13.08 -3.50 10.03
N VAL A 90 -12.36 -3.88 8.97
CA VAL A 90 -11.73 -2.90 8.04
C VAL A 90 -12.78 -2.08 7.31
N ARG A 91 -13.89 -2.68 6.89
CA ARG A 91 -14.97 -1.94 6.20
C ARG A 91 -15.62 -0.90 7.10
N GLU A 92 -15.81 -1.24 8.37
CA GLU A 92 -16.42 -0.39 9.38
C GLU A 92 -15.45 0.66 9.93
N TRP A 93 -14.15 0.44 9.78
CA TRP A 93 -13.11 1.35 10.25
C TRP A 93 -13.26 2.76 9.67
N PHE A 94 -13.41 2.87 8.34
CA PHE A 94 -13.43 4.16 7.66
C PHE A 94 -14.59 5.05 8.10
N PRO A 95 -15.86 4.63 8.07
CA PRO A 95 -16.96 5.46 8.54
C PRO A 95 -16.83 5.80 10.04
N ARG A 96 -16.34 4.88 10.87
CA ARG A 96 -16.18 5.11 12.31
C ARG A 96 -15.12 6.16 12.61
N ILE A 97 -13.93 6.03 12.03
CA ILE A 97 -12.83 6.96 12.29
C ILE A 97 -13.13 8.34 11.68
N ASN A 98 -13.80 8.39 10.52
CA ASN A 98 -14.23 9.65 9.91
C ASN A 98 -15.25 10.39 10.78
N ALA A 99 -16.24 9.68 11.34
CA ALA A 99 -17.20 10.28 12.26
C ALA A 99 -16.51 10.80 13.52
N TYR A 100 -15.64 10.01 14.13
CA TYR A 100 -14.87 10.40 15.32
C TYR A 100 -14.04 11.67 15.10
N ALA A 101 -13.38 11.76 13.95
CA ALA A 101 -12.58 12.94 13.59
C ALA A 101 -13.46 14.18 13.32
N ALA A 102 -14.57 13.99 12.62
CA ALA A 102 -15.51 15.08 12.28
C ALA A 102 -16.08 15.75 13.53
N GLU A 103 -16.44 14.96 14.56
CA GLU A 103 -16.89 15.50 15.86
C GLU A 103 -15.85 16.39 16.55
N ARG A 104 -14.56 16.24 16.19
CA ARG A 104 -13.43 17.02 16.74
C ARG A 104 -12.94 18.11 15.80
N GLY A 105 -13.69 18.38 14.73
CA GLY A 105 -13.33 19.39 13.73
C GLY A 105 -12.13 19.00 12.86
N ILE A 106 -11.72 17.73 12.85
CA ILE A 106 -10.61 17.18 12.09
C ILE A 106 -11.12 16.63 10.75
N GLN A 107 -10.39 16.89 9.67
CA GLN A 107 -10.62 16.28 8.36
C GLN A 107 -9.60 15.16 8.14
N LEU A 108 -10.07 13.93 8.00
CA LEU A 108 -9.21 12.82 7.63
C LEU A 108 -9.06 12.70 6.12
N GLN A 109 -7.89 12.24 5.70
CA GLN A 109 -7.59 11.82 4.35
C GLN A 109 -6.92 10.46 4.43
N HIS A 110 -7.45 9.48 3.70
CA HIS A 110 -6.92 8.13 3.67
C HIS A 110 -6.09 7.91 2.40
N TYR A 111 -4.95 7.24 2.55
CA TYR A 111 -4.01 6.95 1.48
C TYR A 111 -3.54 5.50 1.56
N ILE A 112 -3.34 4.89 0.42
CA ILE A 112 -2.59 3.63 0.33
C ILE A 112 -1.16 3.92 -0.11
N ASN A 113 -0.21 3.17 0.46
CA ASN A 113 1.20 3.15 0.10
C ASN A 113 1.70 1.69 0.12
N SER A 114 1.46 0.96 -0.97
CA SER A 114 1.59 -0.50 -1.04
C SER A 114 2.49 -0.98 -2.17
N SER A 115 3.15 -2.11 -1.96
CA SER A 115 3.89 -2.84 -3.00
C SER A 115 2.99 -3.77 -3.85
N GLY A 116 1.70 -3.85 -3.55
CA GLY A 116 0.70 -4.55 -4.37
C GLY A 116 0.25 -3.75 -5.59
N LEU A 117 -0.69 -4.28 -6.35
CA LEU A 117 -1.21 -3.67 -7.58
C LEU A 117 -2.35 -2.69 -7.31
N ARG A 118 -2.20 -1.47 -7.83
CA ARG A 118 -3.21 -0.41 -7.72
C ARG A 118 -4.54 -0.85 -8.30
N GLU A 119 -4.55 -1.47 -9.46
CA GLU A 119 -5.75 -1.90 -10.16
C GLU A 119 -6.57 -2.91 -9.34
N MET A 120 -5.90 -3.80 -8.61
CA MET A 120 -6.57 -4.73 -7.70
C MET A 120 -7.15 -3.99 -6.49
N ILE A 121 -6.39 -3.05 -5.91
CA ILE A 121 -6.88 -2.24 -4.78
C ILE A 121 -8.08 -1.39 -5.21
N GLU A 122 -8.06 -0.80 -6.41
CA GLU A 122 -9.17 -0.04 -7.00
C GLU A 122 -10.44 -0.89 -7.18
N GLY A 123 -10.31 -2.20 -7.31
CA GLY A 123 -11.42 -3.16 -7.38
C GLY A 123 -12.04 -3.53 -6.03
N THR A 124 -11.40 -3.21 -4.92
CA THR A 124 -11.89 -3.56 -3.59
C THR A 124 -13.09 -2.71 -3.15
N PRO A 125 -13.95 -3.21 -2.25
CA PRO A 125 -15.10 -2.45 -1.76
C PRO A 125 -14.73 -1.20 -0.95
N ILE A 126 -13.46 -1.09 -0.50
CA ILE A 126 -12.95 0.05 0.27
C ILE A 126 -12.20 1.08 -0.58
N ALA A 127 -12.04 0.84 -1.89
CA ALA A 127 -11.26 1.71 -2.78
C ALA A 127 -11.71 3.18 -2.74
N LYS A 128 -13.01 3.43 -2.62
CA LYS A 128 -13.62 4.76 -2.55
C LYS A 128 -13.24 5.57 -1.30
N GLU A 129 -12.74 4.92 -0.28
CA GLU A 129 -12.33 5.58 0.97
C GLU A 129 -10.99 6.31 0.81
N PHE A 130 -10.19 5.95 -0.20
CA PHE A 130 -8.86 6.48 -0.38
C PHE A 130 -8.85 7.70 -1.30
N ARG A 131 -8.27 8.80 -0.82
CA ARG A 131 -7.99 9.98 -1.62
C ARG A 131 -7.02 9.66 -2.76
N LYS A 132 -6.01 8.85 -2.46
CA LYS A 132 -5.02 8.37 -3.44
C LYS A 132 -4.46 7.01 -3.06
N ILE A 133 -4.30 6.16 -4.07
CA ILE A 133 -3.65 4.87 -3.97
C ILE A 133 -2.29 4.99 -4.65
N TYR A 134 -1.21 4.96 -3.85
CA TYR A 134 0.16 4.81 -4.32
C TYR A 134 0.53 3.34 -4.23
N ALA A 135 0.60 2.68 -5.37
CA ALA A 135 0.88 1.25 -5.48
C ALA A 135 1.50 0.94 -6.84
N CYS A 136 2.00 -0.27 -7.00
CA CYS A 136 2.50 -0.74 -8.29
C CYS A 136 1.40 -0.68 -9.35
N SER A 137 1.78 -0.47 -10.60
CA SER A 137 0.84 -0.47 -11.73
C SER A 137 1.55 -0.82 -13.03
N PHE A 138 0.77 -1.19 -14.04
CA PHE A 138 1.27 -1.47 -15.38
C PHE A 138 1.01 -0.31 -16.34
N LEU A 139 1.82 -0.24 -17.41
CA LEU A 139 1.43 0.43 -18.64
C LEU A 139 0.47 -0.47 -19.41
N TYR A 140 -0.50 0.15 -20.05
CA TYR A 140 -1.53 -0.52 -20.84
C TYR A 140 -1.46 -0.04 -22.29
N ASP A 141 -1.65 -0.97 -23.22
CA ASP A 141 -1.78 -0.65 -24.64
C ASP A 141 -3.17 -0.06 -24.96
N ILE A 142 -3.43 0.17 -26.26
CA ILE A 142 -4.71 0.74 -26.71
C ILE A 142 -5.91 -0.15 -26.43
N ASP A 143 -5.70 -1.45 -26.30
CA ASP A 143 -6.72 -2.45 -25.97
C ASP A 143 -6.91 -2.62 -24.46
N GLY A 144 -6.19 -1.86 -23.64
CA GLY A 144 -6.19 -1.91 -22.19
C GLY A 144 -5.48 -3.14 -21.61
N VAL A 145 -4.55 -3.74 -22.36
CA VAL A 145 -3.77 -4.91 -21.94
C VAL A 145 -2.45 -4.46 -21.34
N ALA A 146 -2.13 -4.95 -20.15
CA ALA A 146 -0.88 -4.66 -19.45
C ALA A 146 0.32 -5.26 -20.20
N TYR A 147 1.39 -4.47 -20.38
CA TYR A 147 2.57 -4.93 -21.09
C TYR A 147 3.91 -4.59 -20.41
N TRP A 148 3.95 -3.62 -19.50
CA TRP A 148 5.17 -3.23 -18.79
C TRP A 148 4.86 -2.62 -17.42
N PRO A 149 5.72 -2.79 -16.39
CA PRO A 149 5.59 -2.07 -15.12
C PRO A 149 5.69 -0.56 -15.33
N ALA A 150 4.65 0.18 -14.92
CA ALA A 150 4.63 1.65 -14.96
C ALA A 150 5.16 2.26 -13.67
N VAL A 151 4.83 1.63 -12.56
CA VAL A 151 5.23 2.04 -11.21
C VAL A 151 5.59 0.79 -10.44
N ALA A 152 6.77 0.77 -9.84
CA ALA A 152 7.17 -0.22 -8.85
C ALA A 152 7.35 0.48 -7.49
N VAL A 153 6.68 -0.02 -6.47
CA VAL A 153 6.75 0.49 -5.10
C VAL A 153 7.48 -0.53 -4.26
N ASN A 154 8.73 -0.26 -3.93
CA ASN A 154 9.61 -1.12 -3.16
C ASN A 154 9.97 -0.52 -1.80
N TYR A 155 10.79 -1.23 -1.01
CA TYR A 155 11.20 -0.85 0.35
C TYR A 155 11.76 0.57 0.48
N THR A 156 12.53 1.01 -0.52
CA THR A 156 13.25 2.29 -0.44
C THR A 156 12.41 3.42 -0.99
N ASN A 157 11.64 3.18 -2.06
CA ASN A 157 10.90 4.23 -2.71
C ASN A 157 9.49 4.47 -2.10
N LYS A 158 9.00 3.59 -1.20
CA LYS A 158 7.78 3.87 -0.41
C LYS A 158 7.81 5.24 0.26
N THR A 159 8.96 5.67 0.75
CA THR A 159 9.13 6.95 1.47
C THR A 159 8.83 8.18 0.59
N GLN A 160 9.08 8.12 -0.72
CA GLN A 160 8.78 9.22 -1.63
C GLN A 160 7.29 9.60 -1.63
N PHE A 161 6.40 8.62 -1.44
CA PHE A 161 4.96 8.86 -1.42
C PHE A 161 4.51 9.57 -0.15
N ILE A 162 5.22 9.39 0.97
CA ILE A 162 5.00 10.18 2.18
C ILE A 162 5.29 11.66 1.91
N PHE A 163 6.38 11.98 1.21
CA PHE A 163 6.70 13.35 0.79
C PHE A 163 5.68 13.89 -0.21
N LYS A 164 5.16 13.05 -1.13
CA LYS A 164 4.09 13.46 -2.05
C LYS A 164 2.81 13.81 -1.29
N ILE A 165 2.41 13.02 -0.31
CA ILE A 165 1.26 13.31 0.56
C ILE A 165 1.50 14.63 1.32
N ASN A 166 2.69 14.81 1.90
CA ASN A 166 3.06 16.03 2.61
C ASN A 166 2.88 17.28 1.75
N LYS A 167 3.28 17.22 0.48
CA LYS A 167 3.23 18.34 -0.47
C LYS A 167 1.93 18.39 -1.30
N GLY A 168 1.00 17.46 -1.10
CA GLY A 168 -0.26 17.41 -1.86
C GLY A 168 -0.07 17.07 -3.35
N ILE A 169 0.91 16.24 -3.68
CA ILE A 169 1.23 15.84 -5.05
C ILE A 169 0.61 14.46 -5.31
N GLU A 170 -0.52 14.42 -5.99
CA GLU A 170 -1.22 13.17 -6.26
C GLU A 170 -0.68 12.42 -7.50
N SER A 171 -0.05 13.14 -8.43
CA SER A 171 0.54 12.52 -9.63
C SER A 171 1.87 11.84 -9.32
N VAL A 172 1.99 10.57 -9.71
CA VAL A 172 3.27 9.84 -9.65
C VAL A 172 4.27 10.43 -10.65
N TYR A 173 3.79 10.85 -11.81
CA TYR A 173 4.59 11.45 -12.88
C TYR A 173 5.25 12.78 -12.47
N ASP A 174 4.59 13.55 -11.58
CA ASP A 174 5.08 14.86 -11.16
C ASP A 174 6.30 14.72 -10.24
N SER A 175 7.48 14.71 -10.85
CA SER A 175 8.77 14.68 -10.18
C SER A 175 9.33 16.08 -9.90
N ARG A 176 8.83 17.13 -10.57
CA ARG A 176 9.33 18.50 -10.41
C ARG A 176 8.88 19.08 -9.07
N ARG A 177 7.58 19.02 -8.77
CA ARG A 177 7.01 19.63 -7.56
C ARG A 177 7.51 18.99 -6.27
N ILE A 178 8.00 17.73 -6.31
CA ILE A 178 8.55 17.09 -5.11
C ILE A 178 9.79 17.80 -4.57
N ASN A 179 10.56 18.46 -5.45
CA ASN A 179 11.78 19.20 -5.10
C ASN A 179 11.52 20.68 -4.80
N GLU A 180 10.31 21.19 -5.04
CA GLU A 180 9.96 22.56 -4.70
C GLU A 180 9.98 22.75 -3.18
N TYR A 181 10.58 23.85 -2.72
CA TYR A 181 10.51 24.22 -1.31
C TYR A 181 9.11 24.74 -0.97
N ILE A 182 8.51 24.16 0.04
CA ILE A 182 7.23 24.59 0.61
C ILE A 182 7.42 24.70 2.11
N GLU A 183 7.16 25.85 2.69
CA GLU A 183 7.19 26.04 4.14
C GLU A 183 6.26 25.04 4.83
N GLU A 184 6.64 24.58 6.02
CA GLU A 184 5.93 23.49 6.71
C GLU A 184 4.45 23.85 6.95
N GLU A 185 4.18 25.08 7.33
CA GLU A 185 2.82 25.60 7.62
C GLU A 185 1.94 25.65 6.37
N GLN A 186 2.55 25.75 5.19
CA GLN A 186 1.86 25.82 3.90
C GLN A 186 1.61 24.44 3.29
N ARG A 187 2.26 23.38 3.81
CA ARG A 187 2.08 22.03 3.32
C ARG A 187 0.65 21.53 3.58
N PRO A 188 0.00 20.90 2.61
CA PRO A 188 -1.35 20.37 2.76
C PRO A 188 -1.54 19.42 3.93
N VAL A 189 -0.54 18.53 4.16
CA VAL A 189 -0.49 17.64 5.31
C VAL A 189 0.92 17.68 5.90
N GLN A 190 1.04 18.23 7.10
CA GLN A 190 2.32 18.25 7.81
C GLN A 190 2.65 16.85 8.35
N PHE A 191 3.93 16.49 8.44
CA PHE A 191 4.34 15.17 8.93
C PHE A 191 3.79 14.84 10.33
N ARG A 192 3.74 15.82 11.23
CA ARG A 192 3.17 15.66 12.57
C ARG A 192 1.67 15.31 12.58
N HIS A 193 0.99 15.47 11.45
CA HIS A 193 -0.40 15.10 11.24
C HIS A 193 -0.54 13.86 10.35
N MET A 194 0.47 13.00 10.32
CA MET A 194 0.43 11.72 9.62
C MET A 194 0.43 10.56 10.60
N ILE A 195 -0.35 9.54 10.27
CA ILE A 195 -0.32 8.26 10.97
C ILE A 195 -0.12 7.18 9.91
N TYR A 196 0.98 6.43 10.03
CA TYR A 196 1.31 5.34 9.12
C TYR A 196 0.98 4.00 9.75
N PHE A 197 0.30 3.14 8.99
CA PHE A 197 -0.06 1.77 9.36
C PHE A 197 0.66 0.79 8.45
N GLY A 198 1.33 -0.20 9.02
CA GLY A 198 2.03 -1.24 8.25
C GLY A 198 2.27 -2.49 9.09
N ASP A 199 2.53 -3.62 8.43
CA ASP A 199 2.68 -4.93 9.08
C ASP A 199 4.07 -5.54 8.93
N GLY A 200 4.92 -4.96 8.09
CA GLY A 200 6.15 -5.63 7.65
C GLY A 200 7.41 -4.78 7.66
N THR A 201 8.52 -5.46 7.41
CA THR A 201 9.84 -4.85 7.31
C THR A 201 9.92 -3.82 6.18
N THR A 202 9.07 -3.96 5.16
CA THR A 202 8.97 -3.03 4.03
C THR A 202 8.49 -1.63 4.44
N ASP A 203 7.75 -1.54 5.55
CA ASP A 203 7.16 -0.29 6.05
C ASP A 203 8.06 0.44 7.04
N ILE A 204 9.08 -0.24 7.57
CA ILE A 204 9.99 0.33 8.56
C ILE A 204 10.56 1.69 8.15
N PRO A 205 11.04 1.91 6.90
CA PRO A 205 11.54 3.22 6.50
C PRO A 205 10.47 4.31 6.56
N CYS A 206 9.23 4.01 6.14
CA CYS A 206 8.12 4.95 6.20
C CYS A 206 7.70 5.26 7.63
N MET A 207 7.61 4.24 8.47
CA MET A 207 7.28 4.38 9.89
C MET A 207 8.32 5.22 10.64
N LYS A 208 9.61 4.97 10.38
CA LYS A 208 10.71 5.77 10.95
C LYS A 208 10.62 7.22 10.50
N LEU A 209 10.47 7.45 9.20
CA LEU A 209 10.36 8.78 8.63
C LEU A 209 9.23 9.58 9.28
N VAL A 210 8.02 9.03 9.30
CA VAL A 210 6.84 9.69 9.87
C VAL A 210 7.07 10.00 11.34
N LYS A 211 7.58 9.05 12.12
CA LYS A 211 7.84 9.23 13.54
C LYS A 211 8.93 10.28 13.83
N GLN A 212 10.04 10.24 13.10
CA GLN A 212 11.14 11.19 13.26
C GLN A 212 10.71 12.64 12.92
N GLN A 213 9.72 12.78 12.06
CA GLN A 213 9.15 14.07 11.69
C GLN A 213 7.95 14.49 12.57
N GLY A 214 7.76 13.83 13.72
CA GLY A 214 6.73 14.19 14.71
C GLY A 214 5.34 13.59 14.48
N GLY A 215 5.17 12.73 13.47
CA GLY A 215 3.95 11.96 13.25
C GLY A 215 3.92 10.66 14.06
N HIS A 216 2.98 9.78 13.74
CA HIS A 216 2.76 8.52 14.44
C HIS A 216 2.85 7.33 13.50
N SER A 217 3.23 6.17 14.05
CA SER A 217 3.26 4.90 13.30
C SER A 217 2.63 3.80 14.14
N ILE A 218 1.83 2.98 13.49
CA ILE A 218 1.10 1.87 14.09
C ILE A 218 1.51 0.60 13.36
N ALA A 219 2.13 -0.31 14.12
CA ALA A 219 2.43 -1.64 13.61
C ALA A 219 1.19 -2.53 13.75
N VAL A 220 0.75 -3.12 12.64
CA VAL A 220 -0.33 -4.09 12.57
C VAL A 220 0.29 -5.48 12.48
N TYR A 221 -0.18 -6.43 13.25
CA TYR A 221 0.28 -7.80 13.16
C TYR A 221 -0.81 -8.78 13.56
N ASN A 222 -0.78 -9.97 12.96
CA ASN A 222 -1.65 -11.06 13.38
C ASN A 222 -1.18 -11.59 14.73
N PRO A 223 -1.98 -11.51 15.80
CA PRO A 223 -1.58 -11.92 17.16
C PRO A 223 -1.23 -13.42 17.27
N ARG A 224 -1.68 -14.24 16.32
CA ARG A 224 -1.34 -15.67 16.24
C ARG A 224 0.05 -15.91 15.63
N SER A 225 0.67 -14.92 14.98
CA SER A 225 2.03 -15.02 14.44
C SER A 225 3.05 -14.53 15.45
N ARG A 226 3.61 -15.46 16.24
CA ARG A 226 4.66 -15.16 17.23
C ARG A 226 5.91 -14.57 16.58
N GLN A 227 6.26 -15.03 15.39
CA GLN A 227 7.45 -14.58 14.65
C GLN A 227 7.30 -13.13 14.21
N LYS A 228 6.20 -12.76 13.53
CA LYS A 228 5.94 -11.36 13.13
C LYS A 228 5.89 -10.42 14.35
N ARG A 229 5.33 -10.89 15.46
CA ARG A 229 5.35 -10.11 16.71
C ARG A 229 6.76 -9.81 17.19
N MET A 230 7.67 -10.77 17.15
CA MET A 230 9.06 -10.57 17.59
C MET A 230 9.82 -9.65 16.64
N GLU A 231 9.69 -9.84 15.34
CA GLU A 231 10.31 -8.99 14.30
C GLU A 231 9.88 -7.52 14.42
N MET A 232 8.63 -7.27 14.80
CA MET A 232 8.09 -5.93 15.01
C MET A 232 8.43 -5.34 16.37
N MET A 233 8.82 -6.15 17.36
CA MET A 233 9.22 -5.72 18.70
C MET A 233 10.72 -5.45 18.84
N GLU A 234 11.56 -5.88 17.89
CA GLU A 234 12.97 -5.53 17.87
C GLU A 234 13.17 -4.03 17.60
N PRO A 235 14.31 -3.42 18.01
CA PRO A 235 14.40 -2.08 18.61
C PRO A 235 14.14 -0.89 17.69
N VAL A 236 13.07 -0.93 16.94
CA VAL A 236 12.52 0.29 16.36
C VAL A 236 11.35 0.68 17.24
N SER A 237 11.56 1.63 18.13
CA SER A 237 10.56 2.12 19.10
C SER A 237 9.22 2.52 18.45
N TYR A 238 8.37 1.53 18.20
CA TYR A 238 6.99 1.73 17.74
C TYR A 238 6.08 2.04 18.92
N THR A 239 5.07 2.86 18.69
CA THR A 239 3.91 2.89 19.57
C THR A 239 3.07 1.67 19.22
N HIS A 240 3.03 0.67 20.09
CA HIS A 240 2.26 -0.54 19.86
C HIS A 240 0.78 -0.26 20.14
N LEU A 241 -0.08 -0.47 19.15
CA LEU A 241 -1.50 -0.66 19.35
C LEU A 241 -1.83 -2.08 18.89
N THR A 242 -2.13 -2.93 19.86
CA THR A 242 -2.80 -4.20 19.59
C THR A 242 -4.27 -3.91 19.31
N LEU A 243 -4.75 -4.31 18.13
CA LEU A 243 -6.19 -4.34 17.89
C LEU A 243 -6.81 -5.39 18.84
N PRO A 244 -7.87 -5.05 19.60
CA PRO A 244 -8.55 -6.03 20.41
C PRO A 244 -9.15 -7.09 19.49
N THR A 245 -8.72 -8.34 19.69
CA THR A 245 -9.43 -9.51 19.20
C THR A 245 -10.65 -9.72 20.08
N THR A 246 -11.82 -9.39 19.57
CA THR A 246 -13.09 -9.90 20.13
C THR A 246 -13.34 -11.31 19.63
#